data_63784ca0c48a201f50c11b6d2a425746
#
_entry.id   63784ca0c48a201f50c11b6d2a425746
#
_cell.length_a   1.000
_cell.length_b   1.000
_cell.length_c   1.000
_cell.angle_alpha   90.00
_cell.angle_beta   90.00
_cell.angle_gamma   90.00
#
_symmetry.space_group_name_H-M   'P 1'
#
loop_
_entity.id
_entity.type
_entity.pdbx_description
1 polymer ?
#
loop_
_entity_poly.entity_id
_entity_poly.type
_entity_poly.pdbx_seq_one_letter_code
_entity_poly.pdbx_strand_id
1 'polypeptide(L)'
;KCCGGAFEEFQNCWENVKHPYLIGQRDCKIEDQLPDLTIETEADKWIRTSPVAFCHTQDKKILSQVLNNYDQETTDFYRWKVCYSQQELSTLIHQRSGIDFGQILDLIPIERGTSGRLVRLKIVGTLRTLIIGKELEIRRTLSTSHLYSSAFVIDKEYEEKGHKKDKNPSRFILIGAGWGHGAGL
;
A
#
# COMPACT_ATOMS: atom_id res chain seq x y z
N LYS A 1 -14.75 -4.51 0.74
CA LYS A 1 -13.73 -4.51 1.76
C LYS A 1 -13.49 -3.08 2.22
N CYS A 2 -12.31 -2.53 2.29
CA CYS A 2 -12.10 -1.19 2.84
C CYS A 2 -11.26 -0.34 1.88
N CYS A 3 -11.76 0.84 1.48
CA CYS A 3 -11.02 1.72 0.56
C CYS A 3 -9.86 2.47 1.24
N GLY A 4 -9.82 2.49 2.58
CA GLY A 4 -8.81 3.24 3.35
C GLY A 4 -9.11 4.73 3.48
N GLY A 5 -10.33 5.15 3.17
CA GLY A 5 -10.82 6.51 3.22
C GLY A 5 -10.83 7.23 1.87
N ALA A 6 -10.28 6.62 0.80
CA ALA A 6 -10.28 7.17 -0.54
C ALA A 6 -10.44 6.07 -1.60
N PHE A 7 -11.31 6.33 -2.58
CA PHE A 7 -11.51 5.47 -3.74
C PHE A 7 -10.48 5.78 -4.83
N GLU A 8 -10.10 4.73 -5.56
CA GLU A 8 -9.18 4.84 -6.69
C GLU A 8 -9.93 4.90 -8.02
N GLU A 9 -9.31 5.52 -9.00
CA GLU A 9 -9.80 5.50 -10.38
C GLU A 9 -9.58 4.12 -11.02
N PHE A 10 -10.54 3.66 -11.81
CA PHE A 10 -10.53 2.35 -12.45
C PHE A 10 -9.27 2.07 -13.26
N GLN A 11 -8.83 3.03 -14.09
CA GLN A 11 -7.66 2.88 -14.97
C GLN A 11 -6.32 2.71 -14.23
N ASN A 12 -6.24 3.10 -12.95
CA ASN A 12 -5.04 2.92 -12.14
C ASN A 12 -4.89 1.48 -11.62
N CYS A 13 -6.00 0.75 -11.55
CA CYS A 13 -6.02 -0.64 -11.06
C CYS A 13 -6.12 -1.66 -12.19
N TRP A 14 -6.89 -1.35 -13.22
CA TRP A 14 -7.29 -2.28 -14.28
C TRP A 14 -6.82 -1.84 -15.66
N GLU A 15 -7.71 -1.91 -16.64
CA GLU A 15 -7.45 -1.46 -18.01
C GLU A 15 -7.33 0.06 -18.07
N ASN A 16 -6.57 0.57 -19.03
CA ASN A 16 -6.39 2.02 -19.22
C ASN A 16 -7.61 2.64 -19.91
N VAL A 17 -8.78 2.48 -19.29
CA VAL A 17 -10.07 3.03 -19.74
C VAL A 17 -10.66 3.85 -18.62
N LYS A 18 -11.05 5.10 -18.91
CA LYS A 18 -11.72 5.97 -17.94
C LYS A 18 -13.22 5.70 -17.95
N HIS A 19 -13.77 5.44 -16.76
CA HIS A 19 -15.19 5.36 -16.56
C HIS A 19 -15.65 6.56 -15.72
N PRO A 20 -16.64 7.36 -16.20
CA PRO A 20 -17.04 8.61 -15.53
C PRO A 20 -17.69 8.40 -14.16
N TYR A 21 -18.07 7.17 -13.83
CA TYR A 21 -18.68 6.77 -12.56
C TYR A 21 -17.70 5.99 -11.63
N LEU A 22 -16.50 5.63 -12.10
CA LEU A 22 -15.45 4.96 -11.32
C LEU A 22 -14.27 5.89 -11.10
N ILE A 23 -14.57 7.01 -10.43
CA ILE A 23 -13.63 8.11 -10.18
C ILE A 23 -13.06 8.05 -8.76
N GLY A 24 -11.89 8.65 -8.59
CA GLY A 24 -11.30 8.87 -7.28
C GLY A 24 -12.12 9.86 -6.46
N GLN A 25 -12.47 9.48 -5.24
CA GLN A 25 -13.22 10.35 -4.32
C GLN A 25 -13.00 9.95 -2.87
N ARG A 26 -13.28 10.87 -1.95
CA ARG A 26 -13.22 10.60 -0.52
C ARG A 26 -14.42 9.76 -0.05
N ASP A 27 -14.15 8.80 0.83
CA ASP A 27 -15.15 7.94 1.46
C ASP A 27 -15.73 8.60 2.73
N CYS A 28 -16.39 9.76 2.57
CA CYS A 28 -17.01 10.51 3.66
C CYS A 28 -18.14 11.42 3.14
N LYS A 29 -18.63 12.31 4.01
CA LYS A 29 -19.59 13.35 3.60
C LYS A 29 -18.95 14.30 2.57
N ILE A 30 -19.79 14.81 1.66
CA ILE A 30 -19.39 15.63 0.50
C ILE A 30 -18.61 16.92 0.87
N GLU A 31 -18.79 17.42 2.09
CA GLU A 31 -18.15 18.65 2.59
C GLU A 31 -16.65 18.52 2.83
N ASP A 32 -16.17 17.29 3.02
CA ASP A 32 -14.76 17.03 3.30
C ASP A 32 -13.99 16.76 2.00
N GLN A 33 -13.10 17.64 1.62
CA GLN A 33 -12.27 17.46 0.43
C GLN A 33 -11.19 16.39 0.63
N LEU A 34 -10.92 15.62 -0.41
CA LEU A 34 -9.79 14.72 -0.48
C LEU A 34 -8.53 15.54 -0.79
N PRO A 35 -7.44 15.42 0.00
CA PRO A 35 -6.13 15.95 -0.41
C PRO A 35 -5.69 15.32 -1.74
N ASP A 36 -4.80 15.98 -2.47
CA ASP A 36 -4.21 15.41 -3.68
C ASP A 36 -3.22 14.29 -3.30
N LEU A 37 -3.72 13.06 -3.21
CA LEU A 37 -2.94 11.89 -2.81
C LEU A 37 -2.04 11.34 -3.94
N THR A 38 -2.02 11.97 -5.11
CA THR A 38 -1.00 11.71 -6.12
C THR A 38 0.36 12.30 -5.72
N ILE A 39 0.34 13.27 -4.80
CA ILE A 39 1.53 13.89 -4.22
C ILE A 39 2.04 13.03 -3.05
N GLU A 40 3.30 12.61 -3.10
CA GLU A 40 3.89 11.68 -2.12
C GLU A 40 3.76 12.19 -0.67
N THR A 41 4.03 13.47 -0.41
CA THR A 41 3.95 14.05 0.95
C THR A 41 2.53 14.07 1.50
N GLU A 42 1.52 14.29 0.66
CA GLU A 42 0.11 14.26 1.06
C GLU A 42 -0.37 12.82 1.28
N ALA A 43 0.06 11.89 0.42
CA ALA A 43 -0.21 10.47 0.59
C ALA A 43 0.43 9.92 1.87
N ASP A 44 1.68 10.28 2.16
CA ASP A 44 2.38 9.87 3.39
C ASP A 44 1.59 10.34 4.63
N LYS A 45 1.25 11.62 4.68
CA LYS A 45 0.46 12.21 5.78
C LYS A 45 -0.90 11.52 5.94
N TRP A 46 -1.61 11.30 4.82
CA TRP A 46 -2.92 10.63 4.80
C TRP A 46 -2.86 9.20 5.33
N ILE A 47 -1.88 8.42 4.88
CA ILE A 47 -1.72 7.02 5.24
C ILE A 47 -1.35 6.87 6.71
N ARG A 48 -0.50 7.74 7.25
CA ARG A 48 -0.08 7.72 8.65
C ARG A 48 -1.15 8.22 9.62
N THR A 49 -2.13 8.95 9.13
CA THR A 49 -3.26 9.43 9.93
C THR A 49 -4.46 8.49 9.80
N SER A 50 -5.50 8.72 10.60
CA SER A 50 -6.75 7.96 10.54
C SER A 50 -7.93 8.93 10.35
N PRO A 51 -8.04 9.58 9.17
CA PRO A 51 -9.13 10.50 8.90
C PRO A 51 -10.47 9.79 8.92
N VAL A 52 -11.53 10.54 9.25
CA VAL A 52 -12.88 9.99 9.29
C VAL A 52 -13.30 9.51 7.90
N ALA A 53 -13.86 8.31 7.83
CA ALA A 53 -14.37 7.70 6.61
C ALA A 53 -15.49 6.72 6.95
N PHE A 54 -16.40 6.45 6.01
CA PHE A 54 -17.47 5.49 6.21
C PHE A 54 -16.93 4.07 6.41
N CYS A 55 -15.87 3.69 5.72
CA CYS A 55 -15.22 2.39 5.87
C CYS A 55 -14.36 2.25 7.15
N HIS A 56 -14.23 3.32 7.97
CA HIS A 56 -13.51 3.30 9.25
C HIS A 56 -14.44 2.94 10.42
N THR A 57 -15.36 2.02 10.22
CA THR A 57 -16.22 1.54 11.31
C THR A 57 -15.57 0.37 12.06
N GLN A 58 -15.71 0.37 13.39
CA GLN A 58 -15.36 -0.75 14.27
C GLN A 58 -16.60 -1.39 14.90
N ASP A 59 -17.79 -0.96 14.50
CA ASP A 59 -19.04 -1.53 14.98
C ASP A 59 -19.18 -2.97 14.48
N LYS A 60 -19.09 -3.93 15.40
CA LYS A 60 -19.19 -5.36 15.10
C LYS A 60 -20.51 -5.75 14.45
N LYS A 61 -21.62 -5.04 14.74
CA LYS A 61 -22.92 -5.30 14.12
C LYS A 61 -22.88 -4.93 12.64
N ILE A 62 -22.26 -3.80 12.30
CA ILE A 62 -22.10 -3.38 10.90
C ILE A 62 -21.12 -4.33 10.20
N LEU A 63 -19.97 -4.59 10.79
CA LEU A 63 -18.95 -5.46 10.20
C LEU A 63 -19.46 -6.88 9.94
N SER A 64 -20.25 -7.45 10.84
CA SER A 64 -20.85 -8.78 10.67
C SER A 64 -21.87 -8.85 9.54
N GLN A 65 -22.44 -7.73 9.11
CA GLN A 65 -23.39 -7.68 7.99
C GLN A 65 -22.73 -7.46 6.64
N VAL A 66 -21.59 -6.76 6.62
CA VAL A 66 -20.93 -6.34 5.38
C VAL A 66 -19.67 -7.14 5.05
N LEU A 67 -19.07 -7.81 6.03
CA LEU A 67 -17.93 -8.67 5.86
C LEU A 67 -18.34 -10.15 5.97
N ASN A 68 -17.72 -10.98 5.15
CA ASN A 68 -17.86 -12.43 5.32
C ASN A 68 -17.05 -12.93 6.54
N ASN A 69 -17.23 -14.18 6.93
CA ASN A 69 -16.64 -14.72 8.17
C ASN A 69 -15.12 -14.65 8.21
N TYR A 70 -14.44 -14.86 7.08
CA TYR A 70 -12.94 -14.83 7.06
C TYR A 70 -12.40 -13.40 7.17
N ASP A 71 -13.16 -12.41 6.75
CA ASP A 71 -12.74 -11.00 6.80
C ASP A 71 -13.04 -10.37 8.18
N GLN A 72 -13.63 -11.14 9.14
CA GLN A 72 -13.92 -10.69 10.50
C GLN A 72 -12.79 -11.05 11.49
N GLU A 73 -11.78 -11.80 11.07
CA GLU A 73 -10.66 -12.23 11.91
C GLU A 73 -9.66 -11.12 12.23
N THR A 74 -9.68 -10.02 11.47
CA THR A 74 -8.81 -8.87 11.69
C THR A 74 -9.59 -7.55 11.67
N THR A 75 -9.10 -6.56 12.42
CA THR A 75 -9.64 -5.19 12.47
C THR A 75 -8.77 -4.19 11.70
N ASP A 76 -7.69 -4.64 11.05
CA ASP A 76 -6.65 -3.78 10.47
C ASP A 76 -6.94 -3.36 9.01
N PHE A 77 -8.20 -3.41 8.58
CA PHE A 77 -8.57 -3.08 7.20
C PHE A 77 -8.35 -1.61 6.84
N TYR A 78 -8.56 -0.70 7.78
CA TYR A 78 -8.48 0.73 7.53
C TYR A 78 -7.04 1.23 7.51
N ARG A 79 -6.25 0.78 8.49
CA ARG A 79 -4.81 1.03 8.59
C ARG A 79 -4.11 -0.25 9.01
N TRP A 80 -3.01 -0.55 8.35
CA TRP A 80 -2.26 -1.79 8.58
C TRP A 80 -0.76 -1.53 8.57
N LYS A 81 -0.01 -2.46 9.15
CA LYS A 81 1.45 -2.42 9.20
C LYS A 81 2.00 -3.81 8.94
N VAL A 82 3.01 -3.89 8.07
CA VAL A 82 3.77 -5.13 7.79
C VAL A 82 5.25 -4.81 7.90
N CYS A 83 5.99 -5.71 8.52
CA CYS A 83 7.43 -5.56 8.72
C CYS A 83 8.16 -6.73 8.08
N TYR A 84 9.26 -6.44 7.41
CA TYR A 84 10.17 -7.43 6.85
C TYR A 84 11.60 -7.10 7.26
N SER A 85 12.40 -8.09 7.62
CA SER A 85 13.85 -7.92 7.55
C SER A 85 14.29 -7.76 6.11
N GLN A 86 15.47 -7.20 5.88
CA GLN A 86 16.02 -7.07 4.52
C GLN A 86 16.10 -8.42 3.80
N GLN A 87 16.51 -9.47 4.54
CA GLN A 87 16.64 -10.81 3.96
C GLN A 87 15.29 -11.41 3.59
N GLU A 88 14.28 -11.30 4.47
CA GLU A 88 12.92 -11.78 4.18
C GLU A 88 12.34 -11.08 2.96
N LEU A 89 12.48 -9.76 2.88
CA LEU A 89 11.99 -8.98 1.75
C LEU A 89 12.69 -9.35 0.44
N SER A 90 14.02 -9.53 0.47
CA SER A 90 14.80 -9.92 -0.71
C SER A 90 14.38 -11.29 -1.23
N THR A 91 14.24 -12.25 -0.32
CA THR A 91 13.78 -13.62 -0.64
C THR A 91 12.35 -13.60 -1.18
N LEU A 92 11.46 -12.85 -0.53
CA LEU A 92 10.06 -12.74 -0.93
C LEU A 92 9.93 -12.15 -2.34
N ILE A 93 10.59 -11.03 -2.61
CA ILE A 93 10.54 -10.37 -3.93
C ILE A 93 11.09 -11.31 -5.01
N HIS A 94 12.20 -11.99 -4.75
CA HIS A 94 12.75 -12.97 -5.70
C HIS A 94 11.74 -14.08 -6.01
N GLN A 95 11.16 -14.69 -4.99
CA GLN A 95 10.19 -15.78 -5.16
C GLN A 95 8.91 -15.35 -5.89
N ARG A 96 8.45 -14.13 -5.63
CA ARG A 96 7.19 -13.63 -6.17
C ARG A 96 7.29 -13.03 -7.57
N SER A 97 8.41 -12.39 -7.89
CA SER A 97 8.66 -11.77 -9.21
C SER A 97 9.43 -12.68 -10.17
N GLY A 98 10.13 -13.71 -9.66
CA GLY A 98 11.08 -14.50 -10.43
C GLY A 98 12.37 -13.75 -10.79
N ILE A 99 12.56 -12.54 -10.27
CA ILE A 99 13.69 -11.67 -10.58
C ILE A 99 14.63 -11.59 -9.37
N ASP A 100 15.91 -11.89 -9.59
CA ASP A 100 16.93 -11.71 -8.56
C ASP A 100 17.40 -10.26 -8.52
N PHE A 101 17.03 -9.55 -7.46
CA PHE A 101 17.48 -8.20 -7.17
C PHE A 101 18.74 -8.19 -6.27
N GLY A 102 19.16 -9.35 -5.75
CA GLY A 102 20.13 -9.42 -4.66
C GLY A 102 19.52 -8.91 -3.35
N GLN A 103 20.31 -8.20 -2.56
CA GLN A 103 19.79 -7.54 -1.34
C GLN A 103 18.95 -6.31 -1.73
N ILE A 104 17.76 -6.20 -1.19
CA ILE A 104 16.93 -5.00 -1.40
C ILE A 104 17.49 -3.85 -0.59
N LEU A 105 17.77 -2.74 -1.27
CA LEU A 105 18.32 -1.53 -0.70
C LEU A 105 17.27 -0.44 -0.51
N ASP A 106 16.29 -0.39 -1.42
CA ASP A 106 15.21 0.59 -1.34
C ASP A 106 13.94 0.15 -2.09
N LEU A 107 12.82 0.70 -1.64
CA LEU A 107 11.54 0.69 -2.29
C LEU A 107 11.10 2.15 -2.45
N ILE A 108 11.03 2.65 -3.69
CA ILE A 108 10.80 4.07 -3.94
C ILE A 108 9.47 4.25 -4.67
N PRO A 109 8.48 4.92 -4.07
CA PRO A 109 7.28 5.36 -4.76
C PRO A 109 7.63 6.20 -6.00
N ILE A 110 7.03 5.88 -7.16
CA ILE A 110 7.26 6.62 -8.41
C ILE A 110 5.98 7.32 -8.85
N GLU A 111 4.85 6.66 -8.68
CA GLU A 111 3.56 7.20 -9.12
C GLU A 111 2.46 6.69 -8.22
N ARG A 112 1.57 7.60 -7.80
CA ARG A 112 0.37 7.28 -7.02
C ARG A 112 -0.88 7.66 -7.78
N GLY A 113 -1.93 6.90 -7.58
CA GLY A 113 -3.28 7.25 -8.01
C GLY A 113 -3.99 8.18 -7.01
N THR A 114 -5.20 8.54 -7.33
CA THR A 114 -6.04 9.50 -6.58
C THR A 114 -6.35 9.08 -5.15
N SER A 115 -6.24 7.80 -4.82
CA SER A 115 -6.42 7.25 -3.46
C SER A 115 -5.11 7.10 -2.68
N GLY A 116 -3.99 7.57 -3.21
CA GLY A 116 -2.66 7.34 -2.65
C GLY A 116 -2.10 5.94 -2.92
N ARG A 117 -2.81 5.08 -3.66
CA ARG A 117 -2.30 3.78 -4.07
C ARG A 117 -1.16 3.93 -5.06
N LEU A 118 -0.10 3.15 -4.83
CA LEU A 118 1.02 3.08 -5.76
C LEU A 118 0.57 2.42 -7.08
N VAL A 119 0.77 3.13 -8.16
CA VAL A 119 0.62 2.65 -9.54
C VAL A 119 1.97 2.17 -10.07
N ARG A 120 3.07 2.83 -9.64
CA ARG A 120 4.44 2.44 -9.98
C ARG A 120 5.34 2.48 -8.77
N LEU A 121 6.07 1.40 -8.54
CA LEU A 121 7.05 1.24 -7.46
C LEU A 121 8.41 0.86 -8.04
N LYS A 122 9.46 1.57 -7.66
CA LYS A 122 10.84 1.24 -8.01
C LYS A 122 11.45 0.39 -6.90
N ILE A 123 11.91 -0.79 -7.27
CA ILE A 123 12.67 -1.70 -6.40
C ILE A 123 14.15 -1.54 -6.72
N VAL A 124 14.92 -1.19 -5.72
CA VAL A 124 16.38 -1.03 -5.82
C VAL A 124 17.05 -2.16 -5.07
N GLY A 125 17.80 -2.97 -5.77
CA GLY A 125 18.60 -4.04 -5.18
C GLY A 125 20.07 -3.92 -5.56
N THR A 126 20.91 -4.75 -4.96
CA THR A 126 22.36 -4.78 -5.24
C THR A 126 22.68 -5.26 -6.64
N LEU A 127 21.86 -6.10 -7.24
CA LEU A 127 22.08 -6.67 -8.57
C LEU A 127 21.25 -5.97 -9.65
N ARG A 128 20.06 -5.47 -9.31
CA ARG A 128 19.13 -4.87 -10.27
C ARG A 128 18.29 -3.76 -9.65
N THR A 129 17.83 -2.86 -10.52
CA THR A 129 16.85 -1.83 -10.21
C THR A 129 15.78 -1.86 -11.30
N LEU A 130 14.51 -2.06 -10.92
CA LEU A 130 13.38 -2.08 -11.86
C LEU A 130 12.19 -1.33 -11.27
N ILE A 131 11.31 -0.88 -12.14
CA ILE A 131 10.00 -0.32 -11.77
C ILE A 131 8.95 -1.36 -12.10
N ILE A 132 8.12 -1.70 -11.11
CA ILE A 132 6.97 -2.58 -11.25
C ILE A 132 5.66 -1.79 -11.11
N GLY A 133 4.59 -2.34 -11.58
CA GLY A 133 3.22 -1.82 -11.52
C GLY A 133 2.30 -2.60 -12.44
N LYS A 134 0.99 -2.60 -12.30
CA LYS A 134 0.22 -1.67 -11.46
C LYS A 134 0.01 -2.22 -10.04
N GLU A 135 -1.10 -1.81 -9.42
CA GLU A 135 -1.51 -2.11 -8.05
C GLU A 135 -1.40 -3.60 -7.70
N LEU A 136 -1.97 -4.46 -8.52
CA LEU A 136 -1.99 -5.90 -8.26
C LEU A 136 -0.60 -6.52 -8.30
N GLU A 137 0.26 -6.10 -9.23
CA GLU A 137 1.65 -6.60 -9.32
C GLU A 137 2.45 -6.20 -8.09
N ILE A 138 2.32 -4.93 -7.64
CA ILE A 138 2.98 -4.44 -6.43
C ILE A 138 2.56 -5.28 -5.21
N ARG A 139 1.26 -5.51 -5.03
CA ARG A 139 0.74 -6.33 -3.92
C ARG A 139 1.19 -7.78 -3.96
N ARG A 140 1.25 -8.37 -5.14
CA ARG A 140 1.71 -9.77 -5.34
C ARG A 140 3.20 -9.92 -5.04
N THR A 141 4.00 -8.94 -5.42
CA THR A 141 5.45 -8.96 -5.24
C THR A 141 5.86 -8.79 -3.79
N LEU A 142 5.09 -8.03 -3.00
CA LEU A 142 5.41 -7.69 -1.61
C LEU A 142 4.66 -8.52 -0.56
N SER A 143 4.08 -9.66 -0.93
CA SER A 143 3.42 -10.57 0.02
C SER A 143 3.43 -12.00 -0.48
N THR A 144 3.44 -12.96 0.43
CA THR A 144 3.30 -14.38 0.10
C THR A 144 1.94 -14.72 -0.52
N SER A 145 0.90 -13.95 -0.19
CA SER A 145 -0.42 -14.01 -0.82
C SER A 145 -0.68 -12.74 -1.63
N HIS A 146 -1.35 -11.76 -1.03
CA HIS A 146 -1.54 -10.42 -1.56
C HIS A 146 -1.43 -9.43 -0.41
N LEU A 147 -0.58 -8.40 -0.56
CA LEU A 147 -0.56 -7.28 0.39
C LEU A 147 -1.96 -6.65 0.47
N TYR A 148 -2.32 -6.11 1.61
CA TYR A 148 -3.67 -5.56 1.85
C TYR A 148 -4.12 -4.57 0.77
N SER A 149 -3.25 -3.61 0.43
CA SER A 149 -3.44 -2.67 -0.69
C SER A 149 -2.08 -2.19 -1.19
N SER A 150 -2.05 -1.39 -2.25
CA SER A 150 -0.85 -0.66 -2.66
C SER A 150 -0.79 0.78 -2.11
N ALA A 151 -1.76 1.19 -1.27
CA ALA A 151 -1.71 2.47 -0.56
C ALA A 151 -0.84 2.32 0.70
N PHE A 152 0.47 2.43 0.54
CA PHE A 152 1.40 2.34 1.66
C PHE A 152 2.57 3.30 1.51
N VAL A 153 3.23 3.57 2.63
CA VAL A 153 4.51 4.26 2.76
C VAL A 153 5.54 3.32 3.36
N ILE A 154 6.82 3.63 3.17
CA ILE A 154 7.92 2.75 3.52
C ILE A 154 8.84 3.46 4.51
N ASP A 155 8.95 2.90 5.71
CA ASP A 155 10.00 3.26 6.66
C ASP A 155 11.14 2.24 6.60
N LYS A 156 12.35 2.70 6.87
CA LYS A 156 13.56 1.88 6.89
C LYS A 156 14.26 2.00 8.23
N GLU A 157 14.61 0.86 8.81
CA GLU A 157 15.46 0.81 9.99
C GLU A 157 16.86 0.33 9.58
N TYR A 158 17.87 0.82 10.27
CA TYR A 158 19.28 0.52 10.02
C TYR A 158 19.92 0.05 11.32
N GLU A 159 20.74 -1.00 11.24
CA GLU A 159 21.53 -1.42 12.41
C GLU A 159 22.63 -0.41 12.71
N GLU A 160 22.84 -0.18 14.01
CA GLU A 160 23.96 0.57 14.52
C GLU A 160 25.05 -0.39 15.00
N LYS A 161 26.21 -0.40 14.34
CA LYS A 161 27.39 -1.15 14.77
C LYS A 161 28.42 -0.18 15.38
N GLY A 162 28.37 -0.02 16.70
CA GLY A 162 29.17 0.98 17.42
C GLY A 162 28.68 2.41 17.11
N HIS A 163 29.58 3.28 16.65
CA HIS A 163 29.24 4.67 16.28
C HIS A 163 28.92 4.86 14.79
N LYS A 164 28.78 3.78 14.01
CA LYS A 164 28.48 3.85 12.57
C LYS A 164 27.14 3.19 12.30
N LYS A 165 26.25 3.95 11.69
CA LYS A 165 25.01 3.44 11.11
C LYS A 165 25.36 2.62 9.87
N ASP A 166 24.79 1.43 9.74
CA ASP A 166 24.97 0.61 8.54
C ASP A 166 24.42 1.37 7.32
N LYS A 167 25.04 1.19 6.14
CA LYS A 167 24.60 1.86 4.90
C LYS A 167 23.35 1.23 4.31
N ASN A 168 23.13 -0.04 4.60
CA ASN A 168 21.98 -0.79 4.08
C ASN A 168 20.92 -0.93 5.15
N PRO A 169 19.64 -0.83 4.81
CA PRO A 169 18.57 -1.03 5.76
C PRO A 169 18.53 -2.49 6.25
N SER A 170 18.35 -2.69 7.55
CA SER A 170 18.17 -4.01 8.16
C SER A 170 16.71 -4.45 8.12
N ARG A 171 15.78 -3.49 8.09
CA ARG A 171 14.34 -3.74 8.11
C ARG A 171 13.58 -2.72 7.27
N PHE A 172 12.50 -3.20 6.66
CA PHE A 172 11.50 -2.41 5.94
C PHE A 172 10.15 -2.51 6.66
N ILE A 173 9.51 -1.37 6.86
CA ILE A 173 8.21 -1.26 7.50
C ILE A 173 7.26 -0.64 6.50
N LEU A 174 6.25 -1.40 6.09
CA LEU A 174 5.17 -0.92 5.24
C LEU A 174 4.00 -0.51 6.13
N ILE A 175 3.62 0.75 6.08
CA ILE A 175 2.44 1.29 6.76
C ILE A 175 1.43 1.63 5.68
N GLY A 176 0.23 1.09 5.77
CA GLY A 176 -0.71 1.23 4.67
C GLY A 176 -2.15 1.47 5.08
N ALA A 177 -2.97 1.73 4.07
CA ALA A 177 -4.37 2.08 4.19
C ALA A 177 -5.25 1.23 3.27
N GLY A 178 -6.35 0.74 3.81
CA GLY A 178 -7.39 0.03 3.07
C GLY A 178 -7.04 -1.41 2.68
N TRP A 179 -8.02 -2.09 2.13
CA TRP A 179 -7.94 -3.47 1.66
C TRP A 179 -8.51 -3.60 0.25
N GLY A 180 -7.72 -4.12 -0.67
CA GLY A 180 -8.08 -4.30 -2.07
C GLY A 180 -7.63 -3.14 -2.94
N HIS A 181 -8.01 -3.21 -4.21
CA HIS A 181 -7.60 -2.27 -5.26
C HIS A 181 -8.19 -0.85 -5.08
N GLY A 182 -9.28 -0.71 -4.33
CA GLY A 182 -9.89 0.59 -4.02
C GLY A 182 -10.70 1.25 -5.12
N ALA A 183 -10.63 0.77 -6.35
CA ALA A 183 -11.55 1.22 -7.39
C ALA A 183 -12.95 0.68 -7.10
N GLY A 184 -13.96 1.54 -7.20
CA GLY A 184 -15.36 1.12 -7.07
C GLY A 184 -15.73 0.11 -8.17
N LEU A 185 -16.44 -0.94 -7.81
CA LEU A 185 -17.06 -1.92 -8.71
C LEU A 185 -18.56 -1.89 -8.49
#